data_78c80cbe3595f7e289e968eb7bfb8d59
#
_entry.id   78c80cbe3595f7e289e968eb7bfb8d59
#
_cell.length_a   1.000
_cell.length_b   1.000
_cell.length_c   1.000
_cell.angle_alpha   90.00
_cell.angle_beta   90.00
_cell.angle_gamma   90.00
#
_symmetry.space_group_name_H-M   'P 1'
#
loop_
_entity.id
_entity.type
_entity.pdbx_description
1 polymer ?
#
loop_
_entity_poly.entity_id
_entity_poly.type
_entity_poly.pdbx_seq_one_letter_code
_entity_poly.pdbx_strand_id
1 'polypeptide(L)'
;MNDMNLFEAMYSQRSFTRFRPDPVPKEAIDKMIDAAIRAPNGGNRQPWEFIAITDPEVIAQVGGVYKDVWLNAMGHEAPPDETPAYKAARYLANHMPEVPAMILICAVHDGAAPTAPSSQDEPFVRGSQASSVWPVAQNLFLAARALGLGTRLTTAHLRGEQRVKDILGIPDHVETVMLTPLGYPRGNFGPTQRKPAVEVTSYNRYGNRVT
;
A
#
# COMPACT_ATOMS: atom_id res chain seq x y z
N MET A 1 -5.16 24.21 9.09
CA MET A 1 -5.04 22.73 9.03
C MET A 1 -5.45 22.21 10.39
N ASN A 2 -6.44 21.33 10.48
CA ASN A 2 -6.66 20.60 11.74
C ASN A 2 -5.45 19.69 11.95
N ASP A 3 -4.64 19.99 12.95
CA ASP A 3 -3.52 19.15 13.36
C ASP A 3 -4.11 17.88 14.01
N MET A 4 -4.34 16.86 13.18
CA MET A 4 -4.80 15.57 13.68
C MET A 4 -3.75 14.96 14.59
N ASN A 5 -4.17 14.50 15.78
CA ASN A 5 -3.28 13.80 16.69
C ASN A 5 -2.78 12.48 16.06
N LEU A 6 -1.52 12.14 16.30
CA LEU A 6 -0.91 10.92 15.76
C LEU A 6 -1.70 9.66 16.11
N PHE A 7 -2.13 9.52 17.36
CA PHE A 7 -2.91 8.35 17.80
C PHE A 7 -4.30 8.33 17.16
N GLU A 8 -4.94 9.47 16.96
CA GLU A 8 -6.19 9.55 16.21
C GLU A 8 -6.01 9.06 14.78
N ALA A 9 -4.95 9.48 14.08
CA ALA A 9 -4.62 9.00 12.76
C ALA A 9 -4.43 7.48 12.75
N MET A 10 -3.64 6.93 13.68
CA MET A 10 -3.38 5.49 13.79
C MET A 10 -4.64 4.67 14.08
N TYR A 11 -5.50 5.14 14.97
CA TYR A 11 -6.70 4.38 15.39
C TYR A 11 -7.83 4.46 14.37
N SER A 12 -7.86 5.51 13.55
CA SER A 12 -8.94 5.74 12.58
C SER A 12 -8.56 5.50 11.12
N GLN A 13 -7.26 5.34 10.79
CA GLN A 13 -6.83 4.95 9.46
C GLN A 13 -7.34 3.54 9.13
N ARG A 14 -7.94 3.38 7.97
CA ARG A 14 -8.48 2.11 7.50
C ARG A 14 -8.48 2.02 5.98
N SER A 15 -8.58 0.80 5.48
CA SER A 15 -8.69 0.54 4.04
C SER A 15 -10.06 0.96 3.49
N PHE A 16 -10.04 1.68 2.37
CA PHE A 16 -11.23 2.03 1.60
C PHE A 16 -11.24 1.35 0.23
N THR A 17 -12.43 1.09 -0.27
CA THR A 17 -12.65 0.46 -1.59
C THR A 17 -13.60 1.27 -2.46
N ARG A 18 -14.17 2.34 -1.92
CA ARG A 18 -15.10 3.23 -2.61
C ARG A 18 -14.64 4.67 -2.43
N PHE A 19 -14.43 5.33 -3.54
CA PHE A 19 -13.96 6.71 -3.58
C PHE A 19 -14.98 7.61 -4.26
N ARG A 20 -14.97 8.89 -3.91
CA ARG A 20 -15.66 9.94 -4.66
C ARG A 20 -14.85 10.25 -5.92
N PRO A 21 -15.48 10.78 -6.98
CA PRO A 21 -14.76 11.09 -8.22
C PRO A 21 -13.94 12.40 -8.13
N ASP A 22 -13.96 13.07 -6.97
CA ASP A 22 -13.23 14.32 -6.77
C ASP A 22 -11.72 14.11 -6.99
N PRO A 23 -11.06 14.97 -7.77
CA PRO A 23 -9.63 14.86 -8.01
C PRO A 23 -8.83 15.06 -6.72
N VAL A 24 -7.72 14.34 -6.59
CA VAL A 24 -6.80 14.52 -5.48
C VAL A 24 -5.79 15.62 -5.84
N PRO A 25 -5.71 16.72 -5.05
CA PRO A 25 -4.76 17.79 -5.33
C PRO A 25 -3.31 17.31 -5.29
N LYS A 26 -2.50 17.78 -6.23
CA LYS A 26 -1.06 17.46 -6.29
C LYS A 26 -0.36 17.76 -4.96
N GLU A 27 -0.69 18.91 -4.35
CA GLU A 27 -0.11 19.36 -3.07
C GLU A 27 -0.41 18.36 -1.92
N ALA A 28 -1.57 17.68 -1.97
CA ALA A 28 -1.89 16.64 -0.99
C ALA A 28 -1.02 15.39 -1.21
N ILE A 29 -0.80 15.01 -2.47
CA ILE A 29 0.07 13.87 -2.82
C ILE A 29 1.52 14.18 -2.42
N ASP A 30 2.04 15.36 -2.77
CA ASP A 30 3.39 15.79 -2.42
C ASP A 30 3.61 15.76 -0.89
N LYS A 31 2.63 16.25 -0.12
CA LYS A 31 2.68 16.24 1.35
C LYS A 31 2.66 14.82 1.93
N MET A 32 1.88 13.93 1.33
CA MET A 32 1.87 12.52 1.73
C MET A 32 3.22 11.85 1.47
N ILE A 33 3.84 12.10 0.32
CA ILE A 33 5.14 11.54 -0.04
C ILE A 33 6.23 12.13 0.86
N ASP A 34 6.22 13.45 1.14
CA ASP A 34 7.17 14.07 2.08
C ASP A 34 7.09 13.43 3.47
N ALA A 35 5.89 13.15 3.97
CA ALA A 35 5.73 12.45 5.24
C ALA A 35 6.20 10.98 5.15
N ALA A 36 5.95 10.31 4.04
CA ALA A 36 6.33 8.92 3.82
C ALA A 36 7.84 8.71 3.89
N ILE A 37 8.62 9.57 3.25
CA ILE A 37 10.10 9.47 3.21
C ILE A 37 10.78 9.74 4.57
N ARG A 38 10.05 10.14 5.61
CA ARG A 38 10.56 10.24 7.00
C ARG A 38 10.67 8.88 7.68
N ALA A 39 10.32 7.80 7.00
CA ALA A 39 10.45 6.45 7.52
C ALA A 39 11.92 6.05 7.73
N PRO A 40 12.20 5.22 8.75
CA PRO A 40 13.53 4.67 8.96
C PRO A 40 13.88 3.70 7.82
N ASN A 41 15.18 3.65 7.49
CA ASN A 41 15.70 2.71 6.51
C ASN A 41 17.16 2.35 6.77
N GLY A 42 17.60 1.20 6.28
CA GLY A 42 18.92 0.67 6.50
C GLY A 42 20.01 1.59 5.90
N GLY A 43 20.91 2.11 6.77
CA GLY A 43 22.04 2.95 6.34
C GLY A 43 21.65 4.27 5.66
N ASN A 44 20.43 4.74 5.85
CA ASN A 44 19.87 5.92 5.18
C ASN A 44 19.97 5.84 3.64
N ARG A 45 19.86 4.65 3.08
CA ARG A 45 19.95 4.42 1.63
C ARG A 45 18.77 4.96 0.85
N GLN A 46 17.62 5.08 1.51
CA GLN A 46 16.37 5.59 0.92
C GLN A 46 15.99 4.86 -0.38
N PRO A 47 15.88 3.52 -0.35
CA PRO A 47 15.72 2.67 -1.54
C PRO A 47 14.28 2.64 -2.05
N TRP A 48 13.65 3.77 -2.14
CA TRP A 48 12.25 3.90 -2.56
C TRP A 48 12.10 4.91 -3.70
N GLU A 49 11.15 4.60 -4.57
CA GLU A 49 10.65 5.50 -5.59
C GLU A 49 9.13 5.52 -5.52
N PHE A 50 8.52 6.65 -5.86
CA PHE A 50 7.07 6.80 -5.86
C PHE A 50 6.60 7.22 -7.25
N ILE A 51 5.59 6.54 -7.77
CA ILE A 51 4.91 6.97 -8.98
C ILE A 51 3.49 7.36 -8.60
N ALA A 52 3.20 8.67 -8.62
CA ALA A 52 1.86 9.20 -8.45
C ALA A 52 1.16 9.20 -9.81
N ILE A 53 0.07 8.48 -9.92
CA ILE A 53 -0.70 8.29 -11.15
C ILE A 53 -1.99 9.07 -11.00
N THR A 54 -2.15 10.14 -11.76
CA THR A 54 -3.33 11.02 -11.75
C THR A 54 -3.97 11.19 -13.12
N ASP A 55 -3.29 10.72 -14.18
CA ASP A 55 -3.82 10.68 -15.53
C ASP A 55 -4.88 9.57 -15.64
N PRO A 56 -6.14 9.88 -16.04
CA PRO A 56 -7.21 8.89 -16.11
C PRO A 56 -6.93 7.74 -17.08
N GLU A 57 -6.20 7.99 -18.17
CA GLU A 57 -5.86 6.94 -19.15
C GLU A 57 -4.84 5.96 -18.56
N VAL A 58 -3.84 6.47 -17.85
CA VAL A 58 -2.84 5.65 -17.17
C VAL A 58 -3.48 4.90 -15.99
N ILE A 59 -4.37 5.55 -15.23
CA ILE A 59 -5.16 4.90 -14.16
C ILE A 59 -5.97 3.75 -14.73
N ALA A 60 -6.65 3.96 -15.86
CA ALA A 60 -7.45 2.91 -16.49
C ALA A 60 -6.59 1.72 -16.93
N GLN A 61 -5.41 1.95 -17.48
CA GLN A 61 -4.49 0.90 -17.91
C GLN A 61 -3.93 0.10 -16.71
N VAL A 62 -3.36 0.76 -15.73
CA VAL A 62 -2.80 0.12 -14.52
C VAL A 62 -3.90 -0.55 -13.71
N GLY A 63 -5.05 0.12 -13.54
CA GLY A 63 -6.23 -0.43 -12.88
C GLY A 63 -6.81 -1.64 -13.61
N GLY A 64 -6.74 -1.65 -14.95
CA GLY A 64 -7.11 -2.79 -15.80
C GLY A 64 -6.25 -4.02 -15.51
N VAL A 65 -4.92 -3.83 -15.42
CA VAL A 65 -4.02 -4.92 -15.02
C VAL A 65 -4.39 -5.46 -13.64
N TYR A 66 -4.59 -4.57 -12.66
CA TYR A 66 -5.00 -4.96 -11.30
C TYR A 66 -6.29 -5.78 -11.31
N LYS A 67 -7.32 -5.31 -12.03
CA LYS A 67 -8.61 -5.99 -12.18
C LYS A 67 -8.44 -7.38 -12.74
N ASP A 68 -7.72 -7.51 -13.86
CA ASP A 68 -7.49 -8.79 -14.54
C ASP A 68 -6.84 -9.80 -13.62
N VAL A 69 -5.70 -9.43 -13.01
CA VAL A 69 -4.95 -10.37 -12.16
C VAL A 69 -5.71 -10.74 -10.88
N TRP A 70 -6.50 -9.82 -10.34
CA TRP A 70 -7.31 -10.09 -9.16
C TRP A 70 -8.45 -11.06 -9.50
N LEU A 71 -9.22 -10.80 -10.57
CA LEU A 71 -10.33 -11.64 -10.99
C LEU A 71 -9.86 -13.01 -11.46
N ASN A 72 -8.73 -13.11 -12.15
CA ASN A 72 -8.16 -14.38 -12.55
C ASN A 72 -7.74 -15.24 -11.35
N ALA A 73 -7.29 -14.60 -10.25
CA ALA A 73 -6.90 -15.32 -9.03
C ALA A 73 -8.10 -15.69 -8.15
N MET A 74 -9.13 -14.86 -8.10
CA MET A 74 -10.25 -14.98 -7.14
C MET A 74 -11.57 -15.40 -7.79
N GLY A 75 -11.58 -15.59 -9.12
CA GLY A 75 -12.78 -15.87 -9.90
C GLY A 75 -13.55 -14.61 -10.30
N HIS A 76 -14.16 -14.65 -11.48
CA HIS A 76 -14.97 -13.54 -12.00
C HIS A 76 -16.31 -13.41 -11.26
N GLU A 77 -16.87 -14.52 -10.83
CA GLU A 77 -18.11 -14.58 -10.06
C GLU A 77 -17.83 -14.67 -8.54
N ALA A 78 -18.69 -14.06 -7.75
CA ALA A 78 -18.60 -14.13 -6.30
C ALA A 78 -19.09 -15.52 -5.83
N PRO A 79 -18.31 -16.23 -4.99
CA PRO A 79 -18.79 -17.46 -4.38
C PRO A 79 -19.95 -17.14 -3.41
N PRO A 80 -20.89 -18.12 -3.17
CA PRO A 80 -22.06 -17.90 -2.33
C PRO A 80 -21.73 -17.47 -0.89
N ASP A 81 -20.61 -17.90 -0.37
CA ASP A 81 -20.10 -17.65 0.98
C ASP A 81 -19.05 -16.51 1.05
N GLU A 82 -18.99 -15.65 0.03
CA GLU A 82 -18.01 -14.56 -0.02
C GLU A 82 -18.14 -13.62 1.19
N THR A 83 -17.04 -13.49 1.94
CA THR A 83 -17.00 -12.65 3.12
C THR A 83 -17.14 -11.16 2.77
N PRO A 84 -17.59 -10.30 3.71
CA PRO A 84 -17.69 -8.85 3.47
C PRO A 84 -16.37 -8.21 3.03
N ALA A 85 -15.23 -8.72 3.52
CA ALA A 85 -13.90 -8.25 3.15
C ALA A 85 -13.58 -8.55 1.68
N TYR A 86 -13.93 -9.75 1.20
CA TYR A 86 -13.74 -10.14 -0.19
C TYR A 86 -14.73 -9.45 -1.12
N LYS A 87 -16.00 -9.25 -0.71
CA LYS A 87 -16.96 -8.41 -1.46
C LYS A 87 -16.42 -7.00 -1.69
N ALA A 88 -15.84 -6.39 -0.65
CA ALA A 88 -15.23 -5.07 -0.75
C ALA A 88 -13.99 -5.08 -1.66
N ALA A 89 -13.16 -6.14 -1.60
CA ALA A 89 -12.00 -6.29 -2.47
C ALA A 89 -12.40 -6.48 -3.94
N ARG A 90 -13.40 -7.31 -4.21
CA ARG A 90 -13.96 -7.52 -5.56
C ARG A 90 -14.55 -6.22 -6.13
N TYR A 91 -15.28 -5.47 -5.30
CA TYR A 91 -15.76 -4.16 -5.71
C TYR A 91 -14.60 -3.26 -6.16
N LEU A 92 -13.55 -3.16 -5.34
CA LEU A 92 -12.38 -2.36 -5.71
C LEU A 92 -11.72 -2.87 -6.99
N ALA A 93 -11.54 -4.19 -7.15
CA ALA A 93 -10.93 -4.76 -8.34
C ALA A 93 -11.69 -4.35 -9.61
N ASN A 94 -13.01 -4.39 -9.57
CA ASN A 94 -13.85 -3.98 -10.72
C ASN A 94 -13.79 -2.47 -11.00
N HIS A 95 -13.54 -1.64 -9.97
CA HIS A 95 -13.56 -0.17 -10.08
C HIS A 95 -12.15 0.44 -9.95
N MET A 96 -11.10 -0.38 -9.93
CA MET A 96 -9.72 0.12 -9.86
C MET A 96 -9.37 1.03 -11.05
N PRO A 97 -9.86 0.77 -12.28
CA PRO A 97 -9.65 1.67 -13.42
C PRO A 97 -10.31 3.06 -13.30
N GLU A 98 -11.14 3.29 -12.29
CA GLU A 98 -11.97 4.49 -12.13
C GLU A 98 -11.61 5.30 -10.87
N VAL A 99 -10.56 4.90 -10.13
CA VAL A 99 -10.16 5.64 -8.91
C VAL A 99 -9.57 7.01 -9.26
N PRO A 100 -9.73 8.03 -8.38
CA PRO A 100 -9.26 9.38 -8.69
C PRO A 100 -7.74 9.52 -8.84
N ALA A 101 -6.98 8.70 -8.13
CA ALA A 101 -5.52 8.65 -8.19
C ALA A 101 -5.01 7.30 -7.69
N MET A 102 -3.74 7.00 -8.00
CA MET A 102 -3.01 5.87 -7.42
C MET A 102 -1.61 6.32 -7.02
N ILE A 103 -1.02 5.65 -6.05
CA ILE A 103 0.41 5.72 -5.77
C ILE A 103 0.98 4.31 -5.83
N LEU A 104 1.99 4.14 -6.67
CA LEU A 104 2.82 2.95 -6.72
C LEU A 104 4.10 3.24 -5.94
N ILE A 105 4.42 2.41 -4.96
CA ILE A 105 5.68 2.45 -4.23
C ILE A 105 6.57 1.35 -4.80
N CYS A 106 7.80 1.75 -5.17
CA CYS A 106 8.81 0.89 -5.73
C CYS A 106 10.02 0.79 -4.80
N ALA A 107 10.75 -0.30 -4.92
CA ALA A 107 12.08 -0.47 -4.34
C ALA A 107 13.13 -0.36 -5.44
N VAL A 108 14.14 0.48 -5.21
CA VAL A 108 15.24 0.66 -6.15
C VAL A 108 16.43 -0.19 -5.70
N HIS A 109 16.89 -1.05 -6.59
CA HIS A 109 18.06 -1.88 -6.37
C HIS A 109 19.27 -1.24 -7.09
N ASP A 110 20.02 -0.41 -6.36
CA ASP A 110 21.16 0.35 -6.85
C ASP A 110 22.45 -0.47 -6.98
N GLY A 111 22.36 -1.79 -6.88
CA GLY A 111 23.51 -2.70 -6.87
C GLY A 111 24.33 -2.67 -5.57
N ALA A 112 24.04 -1.73 -4.67
CA ALA A 112 24.67 -1.65 -3.34
C ALA A 112 23.96 -2.51 -2.30
N ALA A 113 22.82 -3.13 -2.65
CA ALA A 113 22.25 -4.17 -1.81
C ALA A 113 23.24 -5.35 -1.77
N PRO A 114 23.50 -5.94 -0.60
CA PRO A 114 24.30 -7.15 -0.56
C PRO A 114 23.64 -8.17 -1.48
N THR A 115 24.28 -8.50 -2.59
CA THR A 115 23.95 -9.72 -3.31
C THR A 115 24.08 -10.82 -2.29
N ALA A 116 23.02 -11.61 -2.11
CA ALA A 116 23.08 -12.71 -1.16
C ALA A 116 24.30 -13.58 -1.50
N PRO A 117 25.36 -13.59 -0.66
CA PRO A 117 26.57 -14.35 -0.97
C PRO A 117 26.29 -15.85 -0.97
N SER A 118 25.12 -16.26 -0.46
CA SER A 118 24.65 -17.65 -0.47
C SER A 118 23.12 -17.67 -0.40
N SER A 119 22.52 -18.83 -0.73
CA SER A 119 21.09 -19.07 -0.54
C SER A 119 20.63 -18.94 0.93
N GLN A 120 21.54 -19.05 1.88
CA GLN A 120 21.25 -18.87 3.30
C GLN A 120 21.06 -17.41 3.67
N ASP A 121 21.67 -16.49 2.93
CA ASP A 121 21.54 -15.04 3.15
C ASP A 121 20.33 -14.43 2.45
N GLU A 122 19.69 -15.15 1.54
CA GLU A 122 18.54 -14.66 0.78
C GLU A 122 17.36 -14.20 1.68
N PRO A 123 16.98 -14.90 2.76
CA PRO A 123 15.94 -14.42 3.67
C PRO A 123 16.32 -13.12 4.39
N PHE A 124 17.61 -12.96 4.74
CA PHE A 124 18.10 -11.72 5.36
C PHE A 124 18.03 -10.55 4.38
N VAL A 125 18.48 -10.73 3.15
CA VAL A 125 18.45 -9.69 2.11
C VAL A 125 17.03 -9.25 1.83
N ARG A 126 16.10 -10.19 1.60
CA ARG A 126 14.68 -9.89 1.37
C ARG A 126 14.06 -9.16 2.58
N GLY A 127 14.31 -9.63 3.80
CA GLY A 127 13.81 -9.00 5.01
C GLY A 127 14.33 -7.59 5.20
N SER A 128 15.62 -7.37 4.91
CA SER A 128 16.25 -6.05 5.01
C SER A 128 15.69 -5.05 4.00
N GLN A 129 15.43 -5.48 2.77
CA GLN A 129 14.81 -4.64 1.74
C GLN A 129 13.36 -4.28 2.12
N ALA A 130 12.56 -5.28 2.48
CA ALA A 130 11.18 -5.08 2.89
C ALA A 130 11.07 -4.15 4.11
N SER A 131 11.99 -4.26 5.09
CA SER A 131 12.00 -3.43 6.29
C SER A 131 12.18 -1.94 6.01
N SER A 132 12.77 -1.58 4.88
CA SER A 132 12.95 -0.18 4.49
C SER A 132 11.73 0.41 3.76
N VAL A 133 10.96 -0.41 3.01
CA VAL A 133 9.85 0.09 2.17
C VAL A 133 8.51 0.05 2.90
N TRP A 134 8.22 -0.96 3.72
CA TRP A 134 6.92 -1.05 4.40
C TRP A 134 6.64 0.08 5.41
N PRO A 135 7.62 0.60 6.17
CA PRO A 135 7.40 1.79 7.02
C PRO A 135 7.01 3.03 6.22
N VAL A 136 7.54 3.20 5.01
CA VAL A 136 7.17 4.28 4.07
C VAL A 136 5.69 4.21 3.73
N ALA A 137 5.19 3.01 3.41
CA ALA A 137 3.78 2.79 3.11
C ALA A 137 2.87 3.14 4.30
N GLN A 138 3.26 2.77 5.52
CA GLN A 138 2.48 3.11 6.71
C GLN A 138 2.45 4.62 6.97
N ASN A 139 3.58 5.33 6.83
CA ASN A 139 3.62 6.78 6.96
C ASN A 139 2.72 7.45 5.91
N LEU A 140 2.76 6.98 4.65
CA LEU A 140 1.89 7.47 3.57
C LEU A 140 0.41 7.35 3.96
N PHE A 141 0.00 6.22 4.53
CA PHE A 141 -1.40 5.99 4.92
C PHE A 141 -1.83 6.88 6.08
N LEU A 142 -0.96 7.12 7.05
CA LEU A 142 -1.26 8.03 8.17
C LEU A 142 -1.37 9.47 7.68
N ALA A 143 -0.48 9.90 6.77
CA ALA A 143 -0.55 11.21 6.15
C ALA A 143 -1.83 11.39 5.32
N ALA A 144 -2.21 10.37 4.53
CA ALA A 144 -3.48 10.37 3.80
C ALA A 144 -4.66 10.54 4.75
N ARG A 145 -4.69 9.79 5.86
CA ARG A 145 -5.74 9.91 6.89
C ARG A 145 -5.82 11.32 7.46
N ALA A 146 -4.70 11.94 7.78
CA ALA A 146 -4.64 13.30 8.30
C ALA A 146 -5.15 14.34 7.29
N LEU A 147 -5.04 14.06 6.00
CA LEU A 147 -5.56 14.89 4.91
C LEU A 147 -7.01 14.55 4.50
N GLY A 148 -7.66 13.60 5.19
CA GLY A 148 -9.01 13.17 4.85
C GLY A 148 -9.09 12.27 3.62
N LEU A 149 -7.96 11.75 3.15
CA LEU A 149 -7.87 10.85 1.99
C LEU A 149 -7.89 9.38 2.42
N GLY A 150 -8.62 8.58 1.67
CA GLY A 150 -8.69 7.14 1.82
C GLY A 150 -7.64 6.42 0.95
N THR A 151 -7.12 5.33 1.49
CA THR A 151 -6.14 4.47 0.83
C THR A 151 -6.49 3.00 1.06
N ARG A 152 -5.82 2.12 0.33
CA ARG A 152 -5.83 0.68 0.60
C ARG A 152 -4.51 0.05 0.19
N LEU A 153 -3.87 -0.69 1.09
CA LEU A 153 -2.73 -1.51 0.74
C LEU A 153 -3.16 -2.62 -0.22
N THR A 154 -2.53 -2.69 -1.39
CA THR A 154 -2.72 -3.80 -2.32
C THR A 154 -1.39 -4.26 -2.92
N THR A 155 -1.30 -5.56 -3.18
CA THR A 155 -0.14 -6.20 -3.82
C THR A 155 -0.55 -7.11 -4.99
N ALA A 156 -1.82 -7.13 -5.37
CA ALA A 156 -2.31 -8.01 -6.43
C ALA A 156 -1.66 -7.70 -7.79
N HIS A 157 -1.29 -6.43 -8.04
CA HIS A 157 -0.56 -6.02 -9.25
C HIS A 157 0.75 -6.78 -9.48
N LEU A 158 1.37 -7.32 -8.42
CA LEU A 158 2.60 -8.13 -8.53
C LEU A 158 2.43 -9.38 -9.39
N ARG A 159 1.20 -9.90 -9.53
CA ARG A 159 0.90 -11.00 -10.45
C ARG A 159 0.95 -10.57 -11.93
N GLY A 160 0.93 -9.29 -12.19
CA GLY A 160 1.05 -8.69 -13.52
C GLY A 160 2.10 -7.59 -13.54
N GLU A 161 3.13 -7.70 -12.73
CA GLU A 161 4.14 -6.67 -12.51
C GLU A 161 4.75 -6.17 -13.81
N GLN A 162 5.13 -7.07 -14.72
CA GLN A 162 5.73 -6.66 -15.99
C GLN A 162 4.80 -5.76 -16.80
N ARG A 163 3.51 -6.08 -16.86
CA ARG A 163 2.53 -5.23 -17.56
C ARG A 163 2.44 -3.83 -16.95
N VAL A 164 2.51 -3.74 -15.60
CA VAL A 164 2.53 -2.44 -14.91
C VAL A 164 3.80 -1.68 -15.21
N LYS A 165 4.96 -2.36 -15.21
CA LYS A 165 6.25 -1.77 -15.59
C LYS A 165 6.24 -1.24 -17.03
N ASP A 166 5.72 -2.01 -17.96
CA ASP A 166 5.62 -1.63 -19.37
C ASP A 166 4.75 -0.37 -19.56
N ILE A 167 3.61 -0.28 -18.85
CA ILE A 167 2.71 0.88 -18.91
C ILE A 167 3.40 2.13 -18.35
N LEU A 168 4.14 1.99 -17.25
CA LEU A 168 4.71 3.11 -16.52
C LEU A 168 6.17 3.42 -16.89
N GLY A 169 6.78 2.65 -17.80
CA GLY A 169 8.17 2.80 -18.21
C GLY A 169 9.17 2.50 -17.08
N ILE A 170 8.86 1.57 -16.19
CA ILE A 170 9.70 1.23 -15.03
C ILE A 170 10.82 0.28 -15.48
N PRO A 171 12.10 0.62 -15.22
CA PRO A 171 13.21 -0.23 -15.62
C PRO A 171 13.33 -1.49 -14.74
N ASP A 172 14.01 -2.52 -15.26
CA ASP A 172 14.09 -3.85 -14.64
C ASP A 172 14.69 -3.84 -13.22
N HIS A 173 15.63 -2.94 -12.93
CA HIS A 173 16.28 -2.83 -11.62
C HIS A 173 15.38 -2.17 -10.53
N VAL A 174 14.21 -1.71 -10.90
CA VAL A 174 13.20 -1.16 -9.98
C VAL A 174 12.08 -2.18 -9.79
N GLU A 175 11.89 -2.64 -8.58
CA GLU A 175 10.84 -3.58 -8.19
C GLU A 175 9.59 -2.82 -7.73
N THR A 176 8.42 -3.24 -8.18
CA THR A 176 7.17 -2.68 -7.66
C THR A 176 6.81 -3.38 -6.34
N VAL A 177 6.46 -2.64 -5.31
CA VAL A 177 6.19 -3.21 -3.97
C VAL A 177 4.73 -3.13 -3.61
N MET A 178 4.12 -1.97 -3.74
CA MET A 178 2.75 -1.74 -3.32
C MET A 178 2.05 -0.73 -4.22
N LEU A 179 0.85 -1.08 -4.65
CA LEU A 179 -0.07 -0.16 -5.34
C LEU A 179 -1.19 0.23 -4.38
N THR A 180 -1.46 1.51 -4.22
CA THR A 180 -2.60 2.01 -3.43
C THR A 180 -3.49 2.92 -4.27
N PRO A 181 -4.81 2.64 -4.34
CA PRO A 181 -5.77 3.64 -4.78
C PRO A 181 -5.81 4.79 -3.77
N LEU A 182 -6.06 5.99 -4.25
CA LEU A 182 -6.09 7.21 -3.45
C LEU A 182 -7.28 8.08 -3.86
N GLY A 183 -8.00 8.62 -2.89
CA GLY A 183 -9.12 9.53 -3.13
C GLY A 183 -9.90 9.84 -1.87
N TYR A 184 -10.88 10.73 -1.99
CA TYR A 184 -11.81 11.00 -0.89
C TYR A 184 -12.75 9.81 -0.72
N PRO A 185 -12.85 9.20 0.48
CA PRO A 185 -13.65 7.99 0.67
C PRO A 185 -15.15 8.30 0.63
N ARG A 186 -15.96 7.34 0.16
CA ARG A 186 -17.42 7.36 0.27
C ARG A 186 -17.93 6.87 1.63
N GLY A 187 -17.05 6.45 2.52
CA GLY A 187 -17.37 6.02 3.87
C GLY A 187 -16.67 6.88 4.91
N ASN A 188 -17.02 6.64 6.17
CA ASN A 188 -16.43 7.38 7.28
C ASN A 188 -15.16 6.69 7.78
N PHE A 189 -14.20 7.50 8.20
CA PHE A 189 -13.13 7.03 9.06
C PHE A 189 -13.70 6.61 10.41
N GLY A 190 -12.98 5.73 11.10
CA GLY A 190 -13.40 5.27 12.41
C GLY A 190 -12.50 4.15 12.91
N PRO A 191 -12.69 3.73 14.16
CA PRO A 191 -11.81 2.75 14.77
C PRO A 191 -11.83 1.42 14.00
N THR A 192 -10.67 0.82 13.89
CA THR A 192 -10.52 -0.52 13.31
C THR A 192 -10.62 -1.57 14.40
N GLN A 193 -11.31 -2.67 14.11
CA GLN A 193 -11.35 -3.80 15.04
C GLN A 193 -9.98 -4.48 15.07
N ARG A 194 -9.45 -4.69 16.25
CA ARG A 194 -8.18 -5.38 16.50
C ARG A 194 -8.32 -6.24 17.75
N LYS A 195 -7.50 -7.28 17.82
CA LYS A 195 -7.32 -8.01 19.08
C LYS A 195 -6.73 -7.06 20.12
N PRO A 196 -7.13 -7.17 21.40
CA PRO A 196 -6.47 -6.44 22.47
C PRO A 196 -4.96 -6.67 22.48
N ALA A 197 -4.19 -5.62 22.82
CA ALA A 197 -2.73 -5.71 22.84
C ALA A 197 -2.22 -6.84 23.75
N VAL A 198 -2.89 -7.08 24.87
CA VAL A 198 -2.56 -8.16 25.81
C VAL A 198 -2.62 -9.55 25.18
N GLU A 199 -3.49 -9.77 24.19
CA GLU A 199 -3.60 -11.06 23.50
C GLU A 199 -2.46 -11.31 22.51
N VAL A 200 -1.74 -10.28 22.08
CA VAL A 200 -0.69 -10.35 21.09
C VAL A 200 0.69 -9.97 21.61
N THR A 201 0.79 -9.68 22.92
CA THR A 201 2.05 -9.29 23.58
C THR A 201 2.52 -10.38 24.51
N SER A 202 3.78 -10.76 24.40
CA SER A 202 4.48 -11.62 25.34
C SER A 202 5.68 -10.86 25.91
N TYR A 203 5.96 -11.01 27.20
CA TYR A 203 7.08 -10.36 27.86
C TYR A 203 8.24 -11.35 28.06
N ASN A 204 9.41 -10.96 27.59
CA ASN A 204 10.68 -11.69 27.70
C ASN A 204 10.74 -13.02 26.92
N ARG A 205 9.67 -13.81 26.91
CA ARG A 205 9.60 -15.10 26.18
C ARG A 205 8.25 -15.24 25.50
N TYR A 206 8.22 -15.90 24.33
CA TYR A 206 6.99 -16.18 23.62
C TYR A 206 6.01 -16.96 24.51
N GLY A 207 4.76 -16.53 24.50
CA GLY A 207 3.67 -17.12 25.30
C GLY A 207 3.57 -16.58 26.73
N ASN A 208 4.56 -15.89 27.26
CA ASN A 208 4.51 -15.27 28.60
C ASN A 208 3.72 -13.97 28.55
N ARG A 209 2.43 -14.04 28.78
CA ARG A 209 1.50 -12.91 28.74
C ARG A 209 1.20 -12.41 30.15
N VAL A 210 1.25 -11.10 30.33
CA VAL A 210 0.81 -10.46 31.60
C VAL A 210 -0.69 -10.23 31.48
N THR A 211 -1.42 -10.81 32.41
CA THR A 211 -2.89 -10.64 32.57
C THR A 211 -3.18 -9.35 33.31
#